data_6bd2d749d9c3a1714ff2f449fda0bdf7
#
_entry.id   6bd2d749d9c3a1714ff2f449fda0bdf7
#
_cell.length_a   1.000
_cell.length_b   1.000
_cell.length_c   1.000
_cell.angle_alpha   90.00
_cell.angle_beta   90.00
_cell.angle_gamma   90.00
#
_symmetry.space_group_name_H-M   'P 1'
#
loop_
_entity.id
_entity.type
_entity.pdbx_description
1 polymer ?
#
loop_
_entity_poly.entity_id
_entity_poly.type
_entity_poly.pdbx_seq_one_letter_code
_entity_poly.pdbx_strand_id
1 'polypeptide(L)'
;MTLIAPTLQAFFTDRLARQRQASPRTIAAYRDTMRLLLTFVQQHGGKPPSTLDWDDLTADVISAFLNHLEDERGNSARTRNVRLTAIRSLFSFAALQHPEHALLIARVLDIPPKRFDKRTVTFLTADEGDALLAAPDPRRWEGRRDKAMLALAVQTGLRVSELTGLNCADITLGDGAAVRCEGKGRKQRAVPLDRPVQQLLRAWLEERSGGPRDPLFCTRTGRRLSRDAVAQRLSTHVKTAARTCPSLLEKSVHPHVLRHSCAMSLLQAGVDTTVIALWLGHADVRSTDAYVHADMTIKEKALALTTPVTAKPGRYRPTDKTLAFLDSL
;
A
#
# COMPACT_ATOMS: atom_id res chain seq x y z
N MET A 1 9.31 -39.49 8.39
CA MET A 1 9.52 -38.38 7.43
C MET A 1 8.19 -37.87 6.97
N THR A 2 7.85 -36.64 7.32
CA THR A 2 6.56 -36.03 6.92
C THR A 2 6.85 -35.02 5.82
N LEU A 3 6.51 -35.37 4.58
CA LEU A 3 6.77 -34.52 3.41
C LEU A 3 6.02 -33.20 3.50
N ILE A 4 6.64 -32.11 3.05
CA ILE A 4 6.06 -30.74 3.03
C ILE A 4 4.96 -30.60 1.94
N ALA A 5 5.13 -31.30 0.81
CA ALA A 5 4.31 -31.09 -0.38
C ALA A 5 2.79 -31.22 -0.13
N PRO A 6 2.25 -32.23 0.60
CA PRO A 6 0.82 -32.33 0.87
C PRO A 6 0.31 -31.13 1.69
N THR A 7 1.04 -30.72 2.72
CA THR A 7 0.66 -29.57 3.57
C THR A 7 0.72 -28.27 2.79
N LEU A 8 1.73 -28.08 1.94
CA LEU A 8 1.85 -26.92 1.07
C LEU A 8 0.66 -26.84 0.11
N GLN A 9 0.27 -27.97 -0.49
CA GLN A 9 -0.92 -28.03 -1.36
C GLN A 9 -2.18 -27.66 -0.58
N ALA A 10 -2.45 -28.26 0.57
CA ALA A 10 -3.59 -27.97 1.42
C ALA A 10 -3.60 -26.48 1.88
N PHE A 11 -2.43 -25.91 2.18
CA PHE A 11 -2.31 -24.51 2.51
C PHE A 11 -2.82 -23.57 1.39
N PHE A 12 -2.47 -23.86 0.14
CA PHE A 12 -2.93 -23.04 -0.99
C PHE A 12 -4.39 -23.29 -1.33
N THR A 13 -4.82 -24.57 -1.41
CA THR A 13 -6.17 -24.95 -1.85
C THR A 13 -7.21 -24.73 -0.76
N ASP A 14 -6.96 -25.18 0.45
CA ASP A 14 -7.97 -25.17 1.52
C ASP A 14 -7.84 -23.91 2.39
N ARG A 15 -6.64 -23.64 2.90
CA ARG A 15 -6.45 -22.50 3.81
C ARG A 15 -6.60 -21.14 3.11
N LEU A 16 -5.84 -20.92 2.02
CA LEU A 16 -5.83 -19.61 1.36
C LEU A 16 -7.05 -19.42 0.45
N ALA A 17 -7.34 -20.40 -0.44
CA ALA A 17 -8.40 -20.22 -1.41
C ALA A 17 -9.79 -20.41 -0.80
N ARG A 18 -10.05 -21.54 -0.12
CA ARG A 18 -11.40 -21.85 0.38
C ARG A 18 -11.74 -21.14 1.70
N GLN A 19 -10.92 -21.32 2.76
CA GLN A 19 -11.25 -20.81 4.10
C GLN A 19 -11.06 -19.30 4.20
N ARG A 20 -9.91 -18.75 3.74
CA ARG A 20 -9.60 -17.32 3.86
C ARG A 20 -10.06 -16.49 2.66
N GLN A 21 -10.48 -17.12 1.58
CA GLN A 21 -10.83 -16.44 0.32
C GLN A 21 -9.82 -15.34 -0.03
N ALA A 22 -8.52 -15.67 0.11
CA ALA A 22 -7.44 -14.74 -0.11
C ALA A 22 -7.46 -14.21 -1.55
N SER A 23 -7.09 -12.94 -1.72
CA SER A 23 -7.07 -12.36 -3.07
C SER A 23 -6.08 -13.11 -3.98
N PRO A 24 -6.34 -13.20 -5.31
CA PRO A 24 -5.41 -13.81 -6.25
C PRO A 24 -3.99 -13.25 -6.13
N ARG A 25 -3.86 -11.96 -5.81
CA ARG A 25 -2.57 -11.30 -5.62
C ARG A 25 -1.86 -11.79 -4.36
N THR A 26 -2.59 -12.03 -3.28
CA THR A 26 -2.03 -12.60 -2.03
C THR A 26 -1.54 -14.01 -2.27
N ILE A 27 -2.35 -14.83 -2.96
CA ILE A 27 -1.99 -16.22 -3.34
C ILE A 27 -0.73 -16.22 -4.21
N ALA A 28 -0.66 -15.35 -5.22
CA ALA A 28 0.52 -15.23 -6.09
C ALA A 28 1.77 -14.82 -5.31
N ALA A 29 1.68 -13.83 -4.40
CA ALA A 29 2.81 -13.40 -3.58
C ALA A 29 3.32 -14.50 -2.65
N TYR A 30 2.41 -15.29 -2.07
CA TYR A 30 2.76 -16.42 -1.22
C TYR A 30 3.37 -17.55 -2.04
N ARG A 31 2.78 -17.89 -3.20
CA ARG A 31 3.33 -18.86 -4.13
C ARG A 31 4.77 -18.50 -4.54
N ASP A 32 5.00 -17.25 -4.92
CA ASP A 32 6.33 -16.79 -5.32
C ASP A 32 7.33 -16.87 -4.16
N THR A 33 6.89 -16.63 -2.92
CA THR A 33 7.72 -16.80 -1.74
C THR A 33 8.11 -18.25 -1.53
N MET A 34 7.14 -19.18 -1.59
CA MET A 34 7.39 -20.61 -1.43
C MET A 34 8.29 -21.17 -2.54
N ARG A 35 8.04 -20.74 -3.79
CA ARG A 35 8.90 -21.14 -4.91
C ARG A 35 10.36 -20.72 -4.67
N LEU A 36 10.59 -19.49 -4.25
CA LEU A 36 11.93 -18.99 -3.95
C LEU A 36 12.58 -19.75 -2.80
N LEU A 37 11.85 -20.01 -1.72
CA LEU A 37 12.33 -20.78 -0.58
C LEU A 37 12.73 -22.19 -0.97
N LEU A 38 11.84 -22.92 -1.64
CA LEU A 38 12.10 -24.31 -2.04
C LEU A 38 13.27 -24.42 -3.05
N THR A 39 13.40 -23.44 -3.97
CA THR A 39 14.55 -23.38 -4.87
C THR A 39 15.86 -23.13 -4.10
N PHE A 40 15.83 -22.23 -3.11
CA PHE A 40 17.01 -21.97 -2.25
C PHE A 40 17.41 -23.22 -1.50
N VAL A 41 16.48 -23.94 -0.87
CA VAL A 41 16.76 -25.17 -0.11
C VAL A 41 17.33 -26.25 -1.04
N GLN A 42 16.78 -26.41 -2.24
CA GLN A 42 17.31 -27.35 -3.24
C GLN A 42 18.75 -27.01 -3.63
N GLN A 43 19.07 -25.74 -3.86
CA GLN A 43 20.42 -25.31 -4.26
C GLN A 43 21.48 -25.54 -3.16
N HIS A 44 21.09 -25.42 -1.88
CA HIS A 44 22.00 -25.53 -0.74
C HIS A 44 22.01 -26.93 -0.11
N GLY A 45 20.88 -27.65 -0.18
CA GLY A 45 20.75 -28.97 0.44
C GLY A 45 20.75 -30.14 -0.53
N GLY A 46 20.68 -29.87 -1.86
CA GLY A 46 20.70 -30.89 -2.91
C GLY A 46 19.42 -31.72 -3.04
N LYS A 47 18.46 -31.64 -2.11
CA LYS A 47 17.20 -32.36 -2.15
C LYS A 47 16.19 -31.67 -3.07
N PRO A 48 15.53 -32.40 -3.99
CA PRO A 48 14.48 -31.80 -4.81
C PRO A 48 13.25 -31.42 -3.97
N PRO A 49 12.49 -30.35 -4.35
CA PRO A 49 11.34 -29.88 -3.58
C PRO A 49 10.28 -30.94 -3.24
N SER A 50 10.13 -31.95 -4.08
CA SER A 50 9.16 -33.04 -3.89
C SER A 50 9.52 -34.01 -2.75
N THR A 51 10.80 -34.05 -2.32
CA THR A 51 11.30 -34.97 -1.27
C THR A 51 11.66 -34.23 0.03
N LEU A 52 11.46 -32.91 0.08
CA LEU A 52 11.71 -32.12 1.30
C LEU A 52 10.73 -32.50 2.41
N ASP A 53 11.23 -32.60 3.61
CA ASP A 53 10.46 -32.77 4.84
C ASP A 53 10.57 -31.53 5.75
N TRP A 54 9.90 -31.55 6.91
CA TRP A 54 9.92 -30.41 7.82
C TRP A 54 11.30 -30.15 8.43
N ASP A 55 12.12 -31.19 8.58
CA ASP A 55 13.48 -31.07 9.16
C ASP A 55 14.45 -30.36 8.20
N ASP A 56 14.12 -30.29 6.91
CA ASP A 56 14.85 -29.52 5.91
C ASP A 56 14.53 -28.00 5.99
N LEU A 57 13.46 -27.58 6.71
CA LEU A 57 13.03 -26.19 6.84
C LEU A 57 13.20 -25.65 8.27
N THR A 58 14.39 -25.82 8.84
CA THR A 58 14.72 -25.30 10.18
C THR A 58 14.74 -23.76 10.22
N ALA A 59 14.72 -23.20 11.43
CA ALA A 59 14.85 -21.74 11.63
C ALA A 59 16.14 -21.18 11.03
N ASP A 60 17.23 -21.95 11.08
CA ASP A 60 18.53 -21.56 10.50
C ASP A 60 18.46 -21.50 8.97
N VAL A 61 17.84 -22.50 8.33
CA VAL A 61 17.63 -22.53 6.88
C VAL A 61 16.73 -21.37 6.43
N ILE A 62 15.65 -21.10 7.16
CA ILE A 62 14.76 -19.96 6.86
C ILE A 62 15.50 -18.63 7.04
N SER A 63 16.33 -18.51 8.09
CA SER A 63 17.14 -17.30 8.34
C SER A 63 18.18 -17.10 7.24
N ALA A 64 18.88 -18.17 6.82
CA ALA A 64 19.81 -18.14 5.69
C ALA A 64 19.12 -17.71 4.38
N PHE A 65 17.93 -18.25 4.09
CA PHE A 65 17.12 -17.82 2.94
C PHE A 65 16.78 -16.33 3.01
N LEU A 66 16.36 -15.85 4.17
CA LEU A 66 16.01 -14.43 4.34
C LEU A 66 17.23 -13.50 4.16
N ASN A 67 18.43 -13.94 4.58
CA ASN A 67 19.68 -13.20 4.35
C ASN A 67 20.05 -13.23 2.87
N HIS A 68 20.00 -14.41 2.21
CA HIS A 68 20.20 -14.52 0.76
C HIS A 68 19.29 -13.55 -0.05
N LEU A 69 18.05 -13.35 0.39
CA LEU A 69 17.15 -12.38 -0.28
C LEU A 69 17.67 -10.95 -0.18
N GLU A 70 18.32 -10.56 0.91
CA GLU A 70 18.87 -9.22 1.10
C GLU A 70 20.24 -9.09 0.41
N ASP A 71 21.17 -10.00 0.69
CA ASP A 71 22.57 -9.88 0.32
C ASP A 71 22.80 -10.16 -1.17
N GLU A 72 22.16 -11.19 -1.72
CA GLU A 72 22.37 -11.59 -3.11
C GLU A 72 21.30 -11.07 -4.08
N ARG A 73 20.05 -10.92 -3.60
CA ARG A 73 18.96 -10.44 -4.45
C ARG A 73 18.59 -8.97 -4.25
N GLY A 74 19.29 -8.26 -3.36
CA GLY A 74 19.11 -6.84 -3.11
C GLY A 74 17.71 -6.46 -2.58
N ASN A 75 17.02 -7.38 -1.91
CA ASN A 75 15.70 -7.09 -1.38
C ASN A 75 15.79 -6.17 -0.15
N SER A 76 14.88 -5.21 -0.06
CA SER A 76 14.76 -4.39 1.15
C SER A 76 14.29 -5.20 2.35
N ALA A 77 14.62 -4.76 3.58
CA ALA A 77 14.13 -5.35 4.82
C ALA A 77 12.58 -5.45 4.85
N ARG A 78 11.88 -4.49 4.25
CA ARG A 78 10.42 -4.54 4.07
C ARG A 78 9.99 -5.74 3.22
N THR A 79 10.65 -5.97 2.08
CA THR A 79 10.34 -7.10 1.19
C THR A 79 10.65 -8.43 1.88
N ARG A 80 11.80 -8.52 2.58
CA ARG A 80 12.16 -9.66 3.41
C ARG A 80 11.06 -9.98 4.44
N ASN A 81 10.56 -8.97 5.16
CA ASN A 81 9.51 -9.15 6.16
C ASN A 81 8.17 -9.63 5.56
N VAL A 82 7.82 -9.16 4.36
CA VAL A 82 6.64 -9.67 3.62
C VAL A 82 6.82 -11.17 3.30
N ARG A 83 8.01 -11.59 2.90
CA ARG A 83 8.32 -13.00 2.65
C ARG A 83 8.26 -13.82 3.94
N LEU A 84 8.84 -13.32 5.03
CA LEU A 84 8.74 -13.95 6.35
C LEU A 84 7.28 -14.12 6.79
N THR A 85 6.41 -13.14 6.52
CA THR A 85 4.98 -13.24 6.83
C THR A 85 4.30 -14.38 6.07
N ALA A 86 4.66 -14.61 4.81
CA ALA A 86 4.14 -15.73 4.01
C ALA A 86 4.62 -17.08 4.58
N ILE A 87 5.89 -17.18 4.96
CA ILE A 87 6.47 -18.38 5.58
C ILE A 87 5.78 -18.65 6.92
N ARG A 88 5.68 -17.67 7.80
CA ARG A 88 4.98 -17.81 9.08
C ARG A 88 3.51 -18.24 8.90
N SER A 89 2.83 -17.78 7.87
CA SER A 89 1.46 -18.19 7.58
C SER A 89 1.36 -19.68 7.24
N LEU A 90 2.32 -20.24 6.49
CA LEU A 90 2.41 -21.68 6.22
C LEU A 90 2.71 -22.46 7.50
N PHE A 91 3.72 -22.03 8.26
CA PHE A 91 4.11 -22.71 9.50
C PHE A 91 3.01 -22.67 10.57
N SER A 92 2.28 -21.55 10.69
CA SER A 92 1.09 -21.48 11.58
C SER A 92 -0.04 -22.42 11.14
N PHE A 93 -0.17 -22.69 9.85
CA PHE A 93 -1.12 -23.68 9.35
C PHE A 93 -0.65 -25.10 9.62
N ALA A 94 0.64 -25.37 9.45
CA ALA A 94 1.27 -26.65 9.71
C ALA A 94 1.26 -27.04 11.20
N ALA A 95 1.35 -26.08 12.11
CA ALA A 95 1.39 -26.30 13.55
C ALA A 95 0.23 -27.15 14.09
N LEU A 96 -0.95 -27.02 13.48
CA LEU A 96 -2.15 -27.80 13.87
C LEU A 96 -2.19 -29.19 13.23
N GLN A 97 -1.40 -29.45 12.19
CA GLN A 97 -1.41 -30.70 11.43
C GLN A 97 -0.23 -31.59 11.79
N HIS A 98 0.85 -31.00 12.28
CA HIS A 98 2.12 -31.67 12.55
C HIS A 98 2.63 -31.35 13.97
N PRO A 99 1.93 -31.84 15.02
CA PRO A 99 2.35 -31.65 16.41
C PRO A 99 3.74 -32.24 16.70
N GLU A 100 4.14 -33.28 15.96
CA GLU A 100 5.47 -33.89 16.04
C GLU A 100 6.61 -32.90 15.69
N HIS A 101 6.34 -31.86 14.92
CA HIS A 101 7.30 -30.80 14.57
C HIS A 101 7.09 -29.49 15.34
N ALA A 102 6.35 -29.51 16.45
CA ALA A 102 5.94 -28.30 17.18
C ALA A 102 7.12 -27.40 17.58
N LEU A 103 8.24 -27.99 18.05
CA LEU A 103 9.42 -27.22 18.45
C LEU A 103 10.09 -26.52 17.25
N LEU A 104 10.22 -27.23 16.13
CA LEU A 104 10.78 -26.67 14.89
C LEU A 104 9.91 -25.52 14.41
N ILE A 105 8.59 -25.73 14.35
CA ILE A 105 7.60 -24.73 13.92
C ILE A 105 7.67 -23.50 14.82
N ALA A 106 7.72 -23.68 16.15
CA ALA A 106 7.82 -22.58 17.11
C ALA A 106 9.07 -21.72 16.87
N ARG A 107 10.23 -22.35 16.63
CA ARG A 107 11.48 -21.63 16.33
C ARG A 107 11.37 -20.81 15.04
N VAL A 108 10.73 -21.31 13.99
CA VAL A 108 10.51 -20.56 12.74
C VAL A 108 9.54 -19.40 12.95
N LEU A 109 8.48 -19.60 13.73
CA LEU A 109 7.52 -18.55 14.06
C LEU A 109 8.13 -17.44 14.93
N ASP A 110 9.19 -17.74 15.69
CA ASP A 110 9.90 -16.77 16.53
C ASP A 110 10.92 -15.90 15.74
N ILE A 111 11.32 -16.25 14.52
CA ILE A 111 12.25 -15.44 13.72
C ILE A 111 11.78 -13.99 13.65
N PRO A 112 12.49 -12.98 14.20
CA PRO A 112 11.98 -11.61 14.27
C PRO A 112 11.96 -10.92 12.90
N PRO A 113 10.98 -10.04 12.65
CA PRO A 113 11.03 -9.15 11.50
C PRO A 113 12.15 -8.11 11.71
N LYS A 114 12.90 -7.77 10.67
CA LYS A 114 13.89 -6.68 10.72
C LYS A 114 13.19 -5.32 10.85
N ARG A 115 13.75 -4.45 11.68
CA ARG A 115 13.36 -3.04 11.70
C ARG A 115 13.78 -2.36 10.39
N PHE A 116 13.03 -1.41 9.94
CA PHE A 116 13.36 -0.58 8.79
C PHE A 116 12.77 0.80 8.97
N ASP A 117 13.46 1.80 8.43
CA ASP A 117 13.01 3.17 8.50
C ASP A 117 11.74 3.37 7.67
N LYS A 118 10.72 3.95 8.30
CA LYS A 118 9.52 4.38 7.60
C LYS A 118 9.86 5.70 6.90
N ARG A 119 9.98 5.67 5.58
CA ARG A 119 10.16 6.91 4.79
C ARG A 119 8.97 7.82 5.03
N THR A 120 9.26 9.11 5.13
CA THR A 120 8.23 10.15 5.17
C THR A 120 7.33 10.01 3.94
N VAL A 121 6.03 10.18 4.14
CA VAL A 121 5.04 10.06 3.07
C VAL A 121 5.22 11.22 2.11
N THR A 122 5.50 10.91 0.84
CA THR A 122 5.51 11.92 -0.23
C THR A 122 4.08 12.30 -0.60
N PHE A 123 3.79 13.60 -0.67
CA PHE A 123 2.51 14.14 -1.11
C PHE A 123 2.73 15.41 -1.95
N LEU A 124 1.72 15.82 -2.69
CA LEU A 124 1.70 17.06 -3.49
C LEU A 124 1.19 18.21 -2.63
N THR A 125 1.84 19.36 -2.73
CA THR A 125 1.29 20.63 -2.24
C THR A 125 0.08 21.07 -3.08
N ALA A 126 -0.64 22.10 -2.66
CA ALA A 126 -1.75 22.66 -3.44
C ALA A 126 -1.29 23.10 -4.83
N ASP A 127 -0.20 23.88 -4.91
CA ASP A 127 0.35 24.38 -6.17
C ASP A 127 0.80 23.24 -7.11
N GLU A 128 1.40 22.19 -6.57
CA GLU A 128 1.80 21.00 -7.32
C GLU A 128 0.59 20.21 -7.84
N GLY A 129 -0.46 20.13 -7.02
CA GLY A 129 -1.74 19.54 -7.40
C GLY A 129 -2.41 20.32 -8.55
N ASP A 130 -2.46 21.63 -8.44
CA ASP A 130 -3.04 22.51 -9.47
C ASP A 130 -2.24 22.45 -10.77
N ALA A 131 -0.89 22.49 -10.69
CA ALA A 131 -0.03 22.32 -11.86
C ALA A 131 -0.25 20.96 -12.55
N LEU A 132 -0.41 19.89 -11.78
CA LEU A 132 -0.70 18.55 -12.31
C LEU A 132 -2.07 18.51 -13.01
N LEU A 133 -3.11 19.12 -12.43
CA LEU A 133 -4.46 19.17 -12.99
C LEU A 133 -4.55 20.08 -14.23
N ALA A 134 -3.65 21.05 -14.38
CA ALA A 134 -3.53 21.90 -15.56
C ALA A 134 -2.76 21.24 -16.72
N ALA A 135 -1.96 20.22 -16.46
CA ALA A 135 -1.06 19.60 -17.44
C ALA A 135 -1.73 18.85 -18.60
N PRO A 136 -2.89 18.16 -18.44
CA PRO A 136 -3.55 17.49 -19.55
C PRO A 136 -4.08 18.48 -20.61
N ASP A 137 -3.71 18.28 -21.89
CA ASP A 137 -4.16 19.14 -23.00
C ASP A 137 -5.67 18.99 -23.24
N PRO A 138 -6.49 20.04 -23.01
CA PRO A 138 -7.96 19.95 -23.12
C PRO A 138 -8.43 19.79 -24.58
N ARG A 139 -7.60 20.10 -25.57
CA ARG A 139 -7.91 19.91 -26.99
C ARG A 139 -7.92 18.45 -27.41
N ARG A 140 -7.21 17.59 -26.67
CA ARG A 140 -7.09 16.16 -26.96
C ARG A 140 -8.10 15.37 -26.15
N TRP A 141 -8.71 14.36 -26.76
CA TRP A 141 -9.63 13.45 -26.08
C TRP A 141 -8.99 12.78 -24.85
N GLU A 142 -7.76 12.28 -25.01
CA GLU A 142 -7.00 11.67 -23.89
C GLU A 142 -6.74 12.68 -22.77
N GLY A 143 -6.49 13.93 -23.12
CA GLY A 143 -6.26 15.00 -22.15
C GLY A 143 -7.51 15.31 -21.32
N ARG A 144 -8.68 15.40 -21.95
CA ARG A 144 -9.95 15.61 -21.22
C ARG A 144 -10.28 14.44 -20.30
N ARG A 145 -10.10 13.19 -20.79
CA ARG A 145 -10.22 11.99 -19.96
C ARG A 145 -9.27 12.04 -18.76
N ASP A 146 -8.00 12.33 -19.00
CA ASP A 146 -6.96 12.30 -17.97
C ASP A 146 -7.18 13.42 -16.94
N LYS A 147 -7.65 14.59 -17.36
CA LYS A 147 -8.02 15.67 -16.45
C LYS A 147 -9.13 15.25 -15.49
N ALA A 148 -10.20 14.65 -16.00
CA ALA A 148 -11.30 14.14 -15.19
C ALA A 148 -10.82 13.01 -14.25
N MET A 149 -9.96 12.10 -14.74
CA MET A 149 -9.39 10.99 -13.98
C MET A 149 -8.48 11.49 -12.85
N LEU A 150 -7.58 12.43 -13.12
CA LEU A 150 -6.67 12.99 -12.14
C LEU A 150 -7.40 13.81 -11.08
N ALA A 151 -8.38 14.64 -11.48
CA ALA A 151 -9.20 15.40 -10.56
C ALA A 151 -9.96 14.49 -9.60
N LEU A 152 -10.62 13.45 -10.12
CA LEU A 152 -11.26 12.44 -9.28
C LEU A 152 -10.29 11.75 -8.33
N ALA A 153 -9.10 11.37 -8.81
CA ALA A 153 -8.09 10.68 -7.99
C ALA A 153 -7.55 11.57 -6.87
N VAL A 154 -7.27 12.84 -7.14
CA VAL A 154 -6.75 13.82 -6.16
C VAL A 154 -7.81 14.12 -5.10
N GLN A 155 -9.06 14.36 -5.49
CA GLN A 155 -10.12 14.69 -4.54
C GLN A 155 -10.51 13.50 -3.65
N THR A 156 -10.63 12.30 -4.24
CA THR A 156 -11.23 11.15 -3.54
C THR A 156 -10.21 10.22 -2.90
N GLY A 157 -8.94 10.30 -3.30
CA GLY A 157 -7.88 9.41 -2.83
C GLY A 157 -8.11 7.94 -3.17
N LEU A 158 -8.86 7.63 -4.23
CA LEU A 158 -9.09 6.26 -4.68
C LEU A 158 -7.77 5.53 -4.96
N ARG A 159 -7.70 4.24 -4.60
CA ARG A 159 -6.58 3.40 -5.05
C ARG A 159 -6.62 3.26 -6.57
N VAL A 160 -5.45 3.13 -7.22
CA VAL A 160 -5.41 2.97 -8.69
C VAL A 160 -6.27 1.81 -9.17
N SER A 161 -6.38 0.73 -8.41
CA SER A 161 -7.25 -0.41 -8.74
C SER A 161 -8.74 -0.09 -8.60
N GLU A 162 -9.12 0.75 -7.64
CA GLU A 162 -10.47 1.25 -7.47
C GLU A 162 -10.80 2.20 -8.63
N LEU A 163 -9.91 3.16 -8.91
CA LEU A 163 -10.06 4.13 -10.00
C LEU A 163 -10.22 3.45 -11.37
N THR A 164 -9.34 2.50 -11.69
CA THR A 164 -9.44 1.73 -12.95
C THR A 164 -10.64 0.77 -12.95
N GLY A 165 -11.15 0.37 -11.78
CA GLY A 165 -12.32 -0.50 -11.64
C GLY A 165 -13.65 0.19 -11.90
N LEU A 166 -13.74 1.51 -11.83
CA LEU A 166 -14.98 2.25 -11.94
C LEU A 166 -15.69 2.04 -13.30
N ASN A 167 -17.00 1.93 -13.24
CA ASN A 167 -17.92 2.02 -14.36
C ASN A 167 -18.66 3.37 -14.35
N CYS A 168 -19.35 3.71 -15.42
CA CYS A 168 -20.12 4.95 -15.48
C CYS A 168 -21.21 5.02 -14.40
N ALA A 169 -21.85 3.90 -14.09
CA ALA A 169 -22.89 3.80 -13.05
C ALA A 169 -22.36 4.04 -11.63
N ASP A 170 -21.04 4.01 -11.41
CA ASP A 170 -20.44 4.25 -10.09
C ASP A 170 -20.36 5.75 -9.75
N ILE A 171 -20.67 6.63 -10.72
CA ILE A 171 -20.73 8.07 -10.54
C ILE A 171 -22.18 8.52 -10.44
N THR A 172 -22.52 9.20 -9.37
CA THR A 172 -23.77 9.94 -9.20
C THR A 172 -23.44 11.44 -9.29
N LEU A 173 -24.16 12.19 -10.13
CA LEU A 173 -23.99 13.63 -10.31
C LEU A 173 -25.26 14.36 -9.83
N GLY A 174 -25.14 15.64 -9.49
CA GLY A 174 -26.24 16.46 -8.98
C GLY A 174 -26.32 16.43 -7.46
N ASP A 175 -27.53 16.44 -6.93
CA ASP A 175 -27.73 16.37 -5.49
C ASP A 175 -27.25 15.03 -4.93
N GLY A 176 -26.42 15.09 -3.87
CA GLY A 176 -25.79 13.90 -3.30
C GLY A 176 -24.71 13.29 -4.18
N ALA A 177 -24.06 14.10 -5.02
CA ALA A 177 -23.01 13.64 -5.93
C ALA A 177 -21.90 12.87 -5.21
N ALA A 178 -21.63 11.67 -5.69
CA ALA A 178 -20.64 10.78 -5.10
C ALA A 178 -20.08 9.77 -6.12
N VAL A 179 -18.87 9.27 -5.84
CA VAL A 179 -18.34 8.06 -6.45
C VAL A 179 -18.49 6.89 -5.51
N ARG A 180 -19.07 5.79 -5.99
CA ARG A 180 -19.11 4.51 -5.28
C ARG A 180 -17.96 3.64 -5.73
N CYS A 181 -17.24 3.03 -4.79
CA CYS A 181 -16.15 2.12 -5.13
C CYS A 181 -16.11 0.93 -4.19
N GLU A 182 -15.61 -0.20 -4.70
CA GLU A 182 -15.36 -1.41 -3.93
C GLU A 182 -13.87 -1.49 -3.56
N GLY A 183 -13.60 -1.51 -2.26
CA GLY A 183 -12.26 -1.60 -1.71
C GLY A 183 -11.82 -3.03 -1.37
N LYS A 184 -10.70 -3.14 -0.64
CA LYS A 184 -10.17 -4.42 -0.16
C LYS A 184 -11.22 -5.14 0.73
N GLY A 185 -11.45 -6.43 0.45
CA GLY A 185 -12.42 -7.24 1.18
C GLY A 185 -13.88 -6.99 0.76
N ARG A 186 -14.11 -6.50 -0.46
CA ARG A 186 -15.45 -6.22 -1.03
C ARG A 186 -16.25 -5.18 -0.23
N LYS A 187 -15.57 -4.36 0.57
CA LYS A 187 -16.23 -3.26 1.29
C LYS A 187 -16.51 -2.12 0.32
N GLN A 188 -17.78 -1.76 0.20
CA GLN A 188 -18.23 -0.62 -0.58
C GLN A 188 -18.16 0.65 0.24
N ARG A 189 -17.80 1.76 -0.40
CA ARG A 189 -17.92 3.10 0.16
C ARG A 189 -18.32 4.10 -0.92
N ALA A 190 -18.96 5.16 -0.49
CA ALA A 190 -19.23 6.34 -1.31
C ALA A 190 -18.33 7.49 -0.83
N VAL A 191 -17.77 8.24 -1.78
CA VAL A 191 -16.98 9.44 -1.51
C VAL A 191 -17.66 10.61 -2.22
N PRO A 192 -18.01 11.69 -1.50
CA PRO A 192 -18.70 12.83 -2.10
C PRO A 192 -17.81 13.56 -3.12
N LEU A 193 -18.44 14.19 -4.10
CA LEU A 193 -17.76 14.91 -5.18
C LEU A 193 -18.10 16.41 -5.09
N ASP A 194 -17.10 17.27 -5.15
CA ASP A 194 -17.27 18.70 -5.25
C ASP A 194 -17.76 19.14 -6.63
N ARG A 195 -18.23 20.38 -6.75
CA ARG A 195 -18.77 20.93 -8.00
C ARG A 195 -17.75 20.92 -9.16
N PRO A 196 -16.47 21.31 -8.97
CA PRO A 196 -15.48 21.27 -10.05
C PRO A 196 -15.27 19.87 -10.62
N VAL A 197 -15.13 18.85 -9.78
CA VAL A 197 -14.95 17.45 -10.21
C VAL A 197 -16.22 16.92 -10.88
N GLN A 198 -17.41 17.28 -10.38
CA GLN A 198 -18.68 16.93 -11.04
C GLN A 198 -18.77 17.49 -12.46
N GLN A 199 -18.36 18.74 -12.69
CA GLN A 199 -18.36 19.36 -14.01
C GLN A 199 -17.43 18.62 -14.99
N LEU A 200 -16.23 18.28 -14.54
CA LEU A 200 -15.28 17.52 -15.35
C LEU A 200 -15.81 16.12 -15.68
N LEU A 201 -16.40 15.44 -14.70
CA LEU A 201 -16.97 14.12 -14.91
C LEU A 201 -18.21 14.13 -15.80
N ARG A 202 -19.08 15.15 -15.70
CA ARG A 202 -20.23 15.34 -16.59
C ARG A 202 -19.79 15.49 -18.03
N ALA A 203 -18.88 16.43 -18.29
CA ALA A 203 -18.34 16.64 -19.64
C ALA A 203 -17.66 15.38 -20.20
N TRP A 204 -16.94 14.66 -19.36
CA TRP A 204 -16.32 13.40 -19.76
C TRP A 204 -17.34 12.30 -20.06
N LEU A 205 -18.38 12.14 -19.24
CA LEU A 205 -19.44 11.14 -19.45
C LEU A 205 -20.24 11.40 -20.73
N GLU A 206 -20.54 12.66 -21.03
CA GLU A 206 -21.19 13.08 -22.26
C GLU A 206 -20.31 12.76 -23.49
N GLU A 207 -19.03 13.10 -23.44
CA GLU A 207 -18.11 12.90 -24.55
C GLU A 207 -17.82 11.42 -24.84
N ARG A 208 -17.65 10.60 -23.79
CA ARG A 208 -17.28 9.19 -23.97
C ARG A 208 -18.44 8.33 -24.49
N SER A 209 -19.68 8.76 -24.35
CA SER A 209 -20.91 8.13 -24.90
C SER A 209 -21.05 6.64 -24.55
N GLY A 210 -20.81 6.25 -23.29
CA GLY A 210 -20.87 4.86 -22.86
C GLY A 210 -22.08 4.51 -22.01
N GLY A 211 -22.43 3.22 -21.98
CA GLY A 211 -23.47 2.68 -21.12
C GLY A 211 -23.06 2.62 -19.62
N PRO A 212 -24.04 2.37 -18.73
CA PRO A 212 -23.81 2.36 -17.28
C PRO A 212 -22.74 1.37 -16.83
N ARG A 213 -22.60 0.24 -17.51
CA ARG A 213 -21.64 -0.83 -17.18
C ARG A 213 -20.27 -0.66 -17.83
N ASP A 214 -20.14 0.32 -18.71
CA ASP A 214 -18.85 0.56 -19.39
C ASP A 214 -17.83 1.19 -18.43
N PRO A 215 -16.53 0.94 -18.66
CA PRO A 215 -15.48 1.53 -17.85
C PRO A 215 -15.57 3.05 -17.85
N LEU A 216 -15.50 3.71 -16.69
CA LEU A 216 -15.51 5.18 -16.59
C LEU A 216 -14.34 5.79 -17.37
N PHE A 217 -13.13 5.27 -17.15
CA PHE A 217 -11.92 5.71 -17.87
C PHE A 217 -11.44 4.58 -18.80
N CYS A 218 -11.55 4.84 -20.09
CA CYS A 218 -11.28 3.87 -21.14
C CYS A 218 -10.23 4.34 -22.15
N THR A 219 -9.76 3.44 -22.98
CA THR A 219 -9.01 3.73 -24.21
C THR A 219 -9.98 4.23 -25.29
N ARG A 220 -9.47 4.74 -26.42
CA ARG A 220 -10.31 5.10 -27.59
C ARG A 220 -11.14 3.92 -28.13
N THR A 221 -10.70 2.70 -27.88
CA THR A 221 -11.41 1.47 -28.27
C THR A 221 -12.39 0.97 -27.20
N GLY A 222 -12.71 1.79 -26.19
CA GLY A 222 -13.65 1.44 -25.12
C GLY A 222 -13.09 0.52 -24.04
N ARG A 223 -11.85 0.00 -24.18
CA ARG A 223 -11.26 -0.90 -23.18
C ARG A 223 -10.84 -0.14 -21.92
N ARG A 224 -11.01 -0.78 -20.77
CA ARG A 224 -10.60 -0.26 -19.46
C ARG A 224 -9.10 0.07 -19.43
N LEU A 225 -8.72 1.19 -18.82
CA LEU A 225 -7.32 1.51 -18.58
C LEU A 225 -6.72 0.52 -17.56
N SER A 226 -5.50 0.04 -17.85
CA SER A 226 -4.71 -0.72 -16.87
C SER A 226 -4.10 0.20 -15.83
N ARG A 227 -3.69 -0.38 -14.69
CA ARG A 227 -2.97 0.36 -13.64
C ARG A 227 -1.66 0.96 -14.15
N ASP A 228 -0.96 0.22 -15.00
CA ASP A 228 0.30 0.67 -15.60
C ASP A 228 0.07 1.82 -16.59
N ALA A 229 -1.04 1.75 -17.37
CA ALA A 229 -1.42 2.85 -18.24
C ALA A 229 -1.72 4.13 -17.44
N VAL A 230 -2.43 4.04 -16.30
CA VAL A 230 -2.68 5.19 -15.43
C VAL A 230 -1.36 5.74 -14.87
N ALA A 231 -0.45 4.87 -14.40
CA ALA A 231 0.85 5.28 -13.87
C ALA A 231 1.70 5.98 -14.94
N GLN A 232 1.72 5.45 -16.17
CA GLN A 232 2.45 6.04 -17.29
C GLN A 232 1.88 7.42 -17.68
N ARG A 233 0.55 7.56 -17.74
CA ARG A 233 -0.08 8.84 -18.03
C ARG A 233 0.20 9.87 -16.94
N LEU A 234 0.10 9.47 -15.67
CA LEU A 234 0.46 10.32 -14.53
C LEU A 234 1.92 10.81 -14.68
N SER A 235 2.87 9.91 -14.96
CA SER A 235 4.28 10.28 -15.18
C SER A 235 4.44 11.29 -16.33
N THR A 236 3.68 11.13 -17.43
CA THR A 236 3.70 12.08 -18.55
C THR A 236 3.18 13.45 -18.11
N HIS A 237 2.07 13.52 -17.37
CA HIS A 237 1.51 14.79 -16.90
C HIS A 237 2.38 15.46 -15.83
N VAL A 238 3.04 14.70 -14.97
CA VAL A 238 4.04 15.23 -14.01
C VAL A 238 5.19 15.92 -14.74
N LYS A 239 5.72 15.32 -15.80
CA LYS A 239 6.77 15.94 -16.62
C LYS A 239 6.30 17.22 -17.30
N THR A 240 5.04 17.28 -17.70
CA THR A 240 4.45 18.50 -18.28
C THR A 240 4.25 19.57 -17.21
N ALA A 241 3.67 19.21 -16.07
CA ALA A 241 3.43 20.11 -14.93
C ALA A 241 4.74 20.68 -14.36
N ALA A 242 5.81 19.90 -14.37
CA ALA A 242 7.12 20.31 -13.87
C ALA A 242 7.73 21.50 -14.65
N ARG A 243 7.22 21.83 -15.83
CA ARG A 243 7.63 23.03 -16.58
C ARG A 243 7.18 24.32 -15.89
N THR A 244 6.06 24.27 -15.17
CA THR A 244 5.50 25.40 -14.41
C THR A 244 5.74 25.25 -12.90
N CYS A 245 5.95 24.03 -12.41
CA CYS A 245 6.17 23.71 -10.99
C CYS A 245 7.36 22.72 -10.87
N PRO A 246 8.62 23.21 -10.89
CA PRO A 246 9.83 22.37 -10.93
C PRO A 246 9.99 21.42 -9.74
N SER A 247 9.42 21.75 -8.55
CA SER A 247 9.47 20.90 -7.35
C SER A 247 8.89 19.49 -7.58
N LEU A 248 8.03 19.31 -8.58
CA LEU A 248 7.50 18.01 -8.98
C LEU A 248 8.60 17.03 -9.46
N LEU A 249 9.75 17.53 -9.94
CA LEU A 249 10.88 16.67 -10.36
C LEU A 249 11.63 16.06 -9.18
N GLU A 250 11.54 16.68 -8.00
CA GLU A 250 12.18 16.19 -6.78
C GLU A 250 11.37 15.05 -6.13
N LYS A 251 10.14 14.81 -6.62
CA LYS A 251 9.21 13.83 -6.06
C LYS A 251 8.98 12.66 -7.00
N SER A 252 9.03 11.44 -6.46
CA SER A 252 8.60 10.25 -7.19
C SER A 252 7.07 10.15 -7.19
N VAL A 253 6.41 10.87 -8.11
CA VAL A 253 4.95 10.94 -8.17
C VAL A 253 4.38 9.70 -8.87
N HIS A 254 3.63 8.91 -8.12
CA HIS A 254 2.93 7.71 -8.58
C HIS A 254 1.48 7.70 -8.02
N PRO A 255 0.57 6.83 -8.47
CA PRO A 255 -0.84 6.89 -8.06
C PRO A 255 -1.11 6.89 -6.55
N HIS A 256 -0.24 6.28 -5.74
CA HIS A 256 -0.37 6.36 -4.28
C HIS A 256 -0.05 7.74 -3.72
N VAL A 257 0.80 8.53 -4.40
CA VAL A 257 1.08 9.92 -3.98
C VAL A 257 -0.19 10.77 -4.07
N LEU A 258 -1.02 10.60 -5.11
CA LEU A 258 -2.31 11.31 -5.22
C LEU A 258 -3.21 11.01 -4.03
N ARG A 259 -3.26 9.74 -3.61
CA ARG A 259 -4.02 9.34 -2.42
C ARG A 259 -3.44 9.92 -1.13
N HIS A 260 -2.11 9.98 -1.02
CA HIS A 260 -1.45 10.62 0.11
C HIS A 260 -1.74 12.12 0.14
N SER A 261 -1.75 12.78 -1.03
CA SER A 261 -2.09 14.20 -1.15
C SER A 261 -3.52 14.47 -0.71
N CYS A 262 -4.49 13.64 -1.11
CA CYS A 262 -5.86 13.72 -0.62
C CYS A 262 -5.93 13.61 0.92
N ALA A 263 -5.23 12.63 1.50
CA ALA A 263 -5.19 12.46 2.95
C ALA A 263 -4.59 13.68 3.66
N MET A 264 -3.49 14.20 3.13
CA MET A 264 -2.80 15.37 3.70
C MET A 264 -3.65 16.64 3.57
N SER A 265 -4.32 16.85 2.44
CA SER A 265 -5.25 17.98 2.25
C SER A 265 -6.40 17.95 3.26
N LEU A 266 -7.02 16.79 3.48
CA LEU A 266 -8.07 16.62 4.49
C LEU A 266 -7.54 16.87 5.90
N LEU A 267 -6.35 16.36 6.21
CA LEU A 267 -5.72 16.53 7.52
C LEU A 267 -5.37 18.00 7.79
N GLN A 268 -4.81 18.71 6.80
CA GLN A 268 -4.50 20.15 6.89
C GLN A 268 -5.75 21.01 7.01
N ALA A 269 -6.87 20.57 6.44
CA ALA A 269 -8.18 21.20 6.63
C ALA A 269 -8.80 20.89 8.02
N GLY A 270 -8.12 20.13 8.88
CA GLY A 270 -8.58 19.83 10.25
C GLY A 270 -9.56 18.66 10.35
N VAL A 271 -9.70 17.85 9.30
CA VAL A 271 -10.58 16.68 9.33
C VAL A 271 -9.99 15.61 10.24
N ASP A 272 -10.85 15.02 11.09
CA ASP A 272 -10.45 13.94 12.00
C ASP A 272 -9.88 12.72 11.28
N THR A 273 -8.85 12.11 11.85
CA THR A 273 -8.15 10.96 11.25
C THR A 273 -9.05 9.75 11.05
N THR A 274 -10.08 9.57 11.88
CA THR A 274 -11.08 8.50 11.73
C THR A 274 -11.93 8.74 10.48
N VAL A 275 -12.34 9.98 10.24
CA VAL A 275 -13.09 10.38 9.04
C VAL A 275 -12.21 10.19 7.80
N ILE A 276 -10.93 10.59 7.84
CA ILE A 276 -9.97 10.34 6.77
C ILE A 276 -9.81 8.85 6.48
N ALA A 277 -9.73 8.01 7.53
CA ALA A 277 -9.66 6.56 7.37
C ALA A 277 -10.92 5.98 6.68
N LEU A 278 -12.12 6.46 7.04
CA LEU A 278 -13.38 6.09 6.39
C LEU A 278 -13.42 6.56 4.94
N TRP A 279 -13.04 7.81 4.69
CA TRP A 279 -12.95 8.40 3.33
C TRP A 279 -12.08 7.57 2.40
N LEU A 280 -10.89 7.25 2.87
CA LEU A 280 -9.93 6.47 2.10
C LEU A 280 -10.25 4.97 2.08
N GLY A 281 -11.11 4.45 2.94
CA GLY A 281 -11.37 3.02 3.10
C GLY A 281 -10.13 2.28 3.62
N HIS A 282 -9.53 2.79 4.69
CA HIS A 282 -8.50 2.08 5.44
C HIS A 282 -9.14 0.96 6.26
N ALA A 283 -8.56 -0.23 6.20
CA ALA A 283 -9.01 -1.36 7.04
C ALA A 283 -8.60 -1.17 8.51
N ASP A 284 -7.56 -0.38 8.76
CA ASP A 284 -7.02 -0.04 10.07
C ASP A 284 -6.68 1.45 10.10
N VAL A 285 -7.17 2.16 11.12
CA VAL A 285 -6.91 3.60 11.36
C VAL A 285 -5.41 3.88 11.48
N ARG A 286 -4.63 2.94 12.00
CA ARG A 286 -3.15 3.05 12.05
C ARG A 286 -2.50 3.33 10.70
N SER A 287 -3.17 3.00 9.59
CA SER A 287 -2.70 3.38 8.25
C SER A 287 -2.75 4.89 8.02
N THR A 288 -3.52 5.62 8.82
CA THR A 288 -3.66 7.09 8.76
C THR A 288 -2.62 7.79 9.63
N ASP A 289 -2.04 7.09 10.64
CA ASP A 289 -1.01 7.66 11.53
C ASP A 289 0.22 8.15 10.77
N ALA A 290 0.53 7.50 9.63
CA ALA A 290 1.65 7.91 8.78
C ALA A 290 1.51 9.37 8.28
N TYR A 291 0.29 9.89 8.12
CA TYR A 291 0.02 11.26 7.69
C TYR A 291 0.22 12.26 8.81
N VAL A 292 -0.18 11.91 10.03
CA VAL A 292 0.02 12.75 11.23
C VAL A 292 1.51 12.97 11.49
N HIS A 293 2.35 11.97 11.22
CA HIS A 293 3.80 12.10 11.35
C HIS A 293 4.46 12.89 10.23
N ALA A 294 3.82 13.02 9.07
CA ALA A 294 4.41 13.62 7.88
C ALA A 294 4.32 15.16 7.86
N ASP A 295 3.40 15.76 8.64
CA ASP A 295 3.16 17.20 8.63
C ASP A 295 3.61 17.88 9.93
N MET A 296 4.63 18.74 9.81
CA MET A 296 5.14 19.54 10.93
C MET A 296 4.19 20.68 11.30
N THR A 297 3.42 21.22 10.35
CA THR A 297 2.51 22.35 10.60
C THR A 297 1.39 21.96 11.57
N ILE A 298 0.95 20.69 11.57
CA ILE A 298 -0.02 20.16 12.53
C ILE A 298 0.59 20.14 13.93
N LYS A 299 1.86 19.72 14.05
CA LYS A 299 2.57 19.70 15.34
C LYS A 299 2.82 21.10 15.87
N GLU A 300 3.16 22.04 14.99
CA GLU A 300 3.33 23.46 15.32
C GLU A 300 2.01 24.09 15.79
N LYS A 301 0.89 23.82 15.09
CA LYS A 301 -0.44 24.25 15.51
C LYS A 301 -0.82 23.65 16.87
N ALA A 302 -0.57 22.35 17.08
CA ALA A 302 -0.82 21.72 18.38
C ALA A 302 0.06 22.31 19.48
N LEU A 303 1.33 22.59 19.19
CA LEU A 303 2.25 23.24 20.13
C LEU A 303 1.79 24.65 20.49
N ALA A 304 1.28 25.43 19.53
CA ALA A 304 0.76 26.76 19.74
C ALA A 304 -0.48 26.80 20.67
N LEU A 305 -1.20 25.68 20.80
CA LEU A 305 -2.34 25.54 21.73
C LEU A 305 -1.90 25.11 23.14
N THR A 306 -0.62 24.81 23.37
CA THR A 306 -0.10 24.39 24.67
C THR A 306 0.59 25.55 25.38
N THR A 307 0.45 25.57 26.70
CA THR A 307 1.19 26.58 27.54
C THR A 307 2.68 26.19 27.53
N PRO A 308 3.61 27.17 27.37
CA PRO A 308 5.04 26.87 27.43
C PRO A 308 5.43 26.26 28.77
N VAL A 309 6.14 25.14 28.74
CA VAL A 309 6.66 24.50 29.95
C VAL A 309 7.93 25.24 30.38
N THR A 310 7.85 25.99 31.45
CA THR A 310 9.00 26.64 32.09
C THR A 310 9.72 25.67 33.03
N ALA A 311 10.37 24.65 32.46
CA ALA A 311 11.21 23.73 33.23
C ALA A 311 12.69 24.07 33.03
N LYS A 312 13.45 24.19 34.14
CA LYS A 312 14.92 24.27 34.06
C LYS A 312 15.47 22.92 33.60
N PRO A 313 16.37 22.87 32.60
CA PRO A 313 16.97 21.63 32.15
C PRO A 313 17.74 20.98 33.32
N GLY A 314 17.32 19.80 33.75
CA GLY A 314 18.03 18.95 34.70
C GLY A 314 18.69 17.80 33.94
N ARG A 315 19.98 17.55 34.20
CA ARG A 315 20.68 16.40 33.64
C ARG A 315 20.64 15.28 34.67
N TYR A 316 19.87 14.22 34.39
CA TYR A 316 19.90 13.00 35.19
C TYR A 316 21.30 12.37 35.12
N ARG A 317 21.87 12.01 36.29
CA ARG A 317 23.10 11.21 36.39
C ARG A 317 22.76 9.95 37.16
N PRO A 318 22.86 8.75 36.54
CA PRO A 318 22.62 7.49 37.24
C PRO A 318 23.65 7.30 38.35
N THR A 319 23.21 6.84 39.52
CA THR A 319 24.04 6.56 40.69
C THR A 319 24.57 5.12 40.67
N ASP A 320 24.03 4.28 39.80
CA ASP A 320 24.40 2.85 39.69
C ASP A 320 25.17 2.56 38.41
N LYS A 321 26.21 1.71 38.48
CA LYS A 321 27.05 1.34 37.33
C LYS A 321 26.29 0.64 36.21
N THR A 322 25.27 -0.14 36.55
CA THR A 322 24.41 -0.83 35.57
C THR A 322 23.51 0.13 34.84
N LEU A 323 22.95 1.12 35.58
CA LEU A 323 22.16 2.20 34.95
C LEU A 323 23.03 3.08 34.06
N ALA A 324 24.25 3.42 34.50
CA ALA A 324 25.20 4.18 33.68
C ALA A 324 25.61 3.42 32.41
N PHE A 325 25.75 2.09 32.46
CA PHE A 325 25.97 1.28 31.26
C PHE A 325 24.76 1.31 30.33
N LEU A 326 23.54 1.17 30.86
CA LEU A 326 22.31 1.20 30.04
C LEU A 326 22.10 2.57 29.39
N ASP A 327 22.48 3.66 30.06
CA ASP A 327 22.41 5.02 29.51
C ASP A 327 23.48 5.28 28.43
N SER A 328 24.50 4.42 28.31
CA SER A 328 25.56 4.50 27.29
C SER A 328 25.26 3.72 26.00
N LEU A 329 24.19 2.87 25.99
CA LEU A 329 23.73 2.12 24.85
C LEU A 329 22.86 2.96 23.91
#